data_d0203c37364c822549001b50b0f08c29
#
_entry.id   d0203c37364c822549001b50b0f08c29
#
_cell.length_a   1.000
_cell.length_b   1.000
_cell.length_c   1.000
_cell.angle_alpha   90.00
_cell.angle_beta   90.00
_cell.angle_gamma   90.00
#
_symmetry.space_group_name_H-M   'P 1'
#
loop_
_entity.id
_entity.type
_entity.pdbx_description
1 polymer ?
#
loop_
_entity_poly.entity_id
_entity_poly.type
_entity_poly.pdbx_seq_one_letter_code
_entity_poly.pdbx_strand_id
1 'polypeptide(L)'
;MQPETPMASNDDTTLIRTVGVGGTTFTLLGTAHVSPQSIADVRREVDRGDYDTIAVELCDSRYQNLMDPQAVEQMDLFEILRSGKAGMVIASLALGAYQQRLADQFDIRPGAELEAAIHGGRRRLPVWRIDRDIGTTLKRVYRNVPWWQRPSLFTGLIGSLLSRDQVSADDIERLKQGDMLESTFSEFAAGSARLFEPLISERDRYMAAQLLTNIQAAETTPRSVLVVVGAGHLSGLEQALSDGIDDPAAESRRLEQVPPRSRWPKVLPWVVVAIILTGFAIGFGRSSELGWQLVGDWVLINGSLCALGAALARGHPFTVIGSFVAAPLTSLNPTIGAGFVAAAIELMSRRPRVEDFRGLREAVADWRGWWRNRVARTLLVFLFATLGSAAGTYLAGFRIIGQLV
;
A
#
# COMPACT_ATOMS: atom_id res chain seq x y z
N MET A 1 -48.85 18.58 -33.93
CA MET A 1 -47.53 19.23 -33.84
C MET A 1 -47.36 19.56 -32.35
N GLN A 2 -46.80 18.65 -31.58
CA GLN A 2 -46.49 18.85 -30.15
C GLN A 2 -45.08 19.42 -30.09
N PRO A 3 -44.79 20.39 -29.21
CA PRO A 3 -43.44 20.91 -29.04
C PRO A 3 -42.59 19.87 -28.30
N GLU A 4 -41.47 19.54 -28.90
CA GLU A 4 -40.41 18.76 -28.27
C GLU A 4 -39.88 19.55 -27.07
N THR A 5 -39.97 18.93 -25.89
CA THR A 5 -39.32 19.40 -24.65
C THR A 5 -37.82 19.27 -24.85
N PRO A 6 -37.02 20.32 -24.62
CA PRO A 6 -35.56 20.18 -24.70
C PRO A 6 -35.08 19.20 -23.65
N MET A 7 -34.33 18.17 -24.07
CA MET A 7 -33.61 17.29 -23.21
C MET A 7 -32.70 18.13 -22.30
N ALA A 8 -32.91 18.02 -20.99
CA ALA A 8 -32.04 18.61 -19.99
C ALA A 8 -30.61 18.07 -20.23
N SER A 9 -29.68 18.99 -20.38
CA SER A 9 -28.26 18.70 -20.52
C SER A 9 -27.77 17.96 -19.25
N ASN A 10 -27.12 16.84 -19.46
CA ASN A 10 -26.53 15.96 -18.44
C ASN A 10 -25.29 16.61 -17.74
N ASP A 11 -25.37 17.89 -17.38
CA ASP A 11 -24.26 18.68 -16.86
C ASP A 11 -24.12 18.63 -15.32
N ASP A 12 -24.98 17.86 -14.62
CA ASP A 12 -25.16 17.95 -13.16
C ASP A 12 -24.39 16.87 -12.35
N THR A 13 -23.51 16.08 -12.99
CA THR A 13 -22.78 14.99 -12.29
C THR A 13 -21.32 15.30 -11.99
N THR A 14 -20.81 16.45 -12.36
CA THR A 14 -19.41 16.82 -12.12
C THR A 14 -19.24 17.35 -10.69
N LEU A 15 -18.48 16.63 -9.86
CA LEU A 15 -18.20 17.02 -8.46
C LEU A 15 -17.15 18.14 -8.43
N ILE A 16 -17.57 19.39 -8.48
CA ILE A 16 -16.72 20.57 -8.40
C ILE A 16 -17.08 21.38 -7.15
N ARG A 17 -16.05 21.77 -6.39
CA ARG A 17 -16.17 22.72 -5.27
C ARG A 17 -15.14 23.83 -5.43
N THR A 18 -15.44 25.01 -4.93
CA THR A 18 -14.56 26.18 -5.08
C THR A 18 -14.29 26.80 -3.72
N VAL A 19 -13.01 27.00 -3.39
CA VAL A 19 -12.56 27.61 -2.14
C VAL A 19 -11.60 28.74 -2.43
N GLY A 20 -11.84 29.91 -1.85
CA GLY A 20 -10.94 31.06 -1.96
C GLY A 20 -10.04 31.19 -0.74
N VAL A 21 -8.71 31.24 -0.93
CA VAL A 21 -7.76 31.44 0.17
C VAL A 21 -6.65 32.40 -0.30
N GLY A 22 -6.43 33.49 0.45
CA GLY A 22 -5.27 34.39 0.23
C GLY A 22 -5.19 35.03 -1.17
N GLY A 23 -6.32 35.22 -1.84
CA GLY A 23 -6.37 35.77 -3.21
C GLY A 23 -6.26 34.72 -4.31
N THR A 24 -6.09 33.42 -3.96
CA THR A 24 -6.12 32.28 -4.88
C THR A 24 -7.47 31.58 -4.81
N THR A 25 -8.04 31.26 -5.95
CA THR A 25 -9.24 30.42 -6.07
C THR A 25 -8.84 28.99 -6.39
N PHE A 26 -9.18 28.06 -5.52
CA PHE A 26 -9.03 26.62 -5.74
C PHE A 26 -10.31 26.05 -6.29
N THR A 27 -10.25 25.43 -7.45
CA THR A 27 -11.33 24.62 -8.02
C THR A 27 -11.01 23.15 -7.75
N LEU A 28 -11.71 22.55 -6.81
CA LEU A 28 -11.54 21.16 -6.43
C LEU A 28 -12.40 20.29 -7.32
N LEU A 29 -11.79 19.43 -8.12
CA LEU A 29 -12.46 18.48 -9.00
C LEU A 29 -12.33 17.07 -8.46
N GLY A 30 -13.46 16.49 -8.05
CA GLY A 30 -13.55 15.12 -7.56
C GLY A 30 -13.61 14.11 -8.69
N THR A 31 -12.76 13.08 -8.63
CA THR A 31 -12.70 12.00 -9.61
C THR A 31 -12.94 10.64 -8.95
N ALA A 32 -13.54 9.71 -9.73
CA ALA A 32 -13.45 8.29 -9.43
C ALA A 32 -12.31 7.72 -10.30
N HIS A 33 -11.31 7.13 -9.65
CA HIS A 33 -10.03 6.72 -10.29
C HIS A 33 -10.15 5.71 -11.44
N VAL A 34 -11.34 5.19 -11.71
CA VAL A 34 -11.61 4.18 -12.75
C VAL A 34 -12.87 4.53 -13.56
N SER A 35 -13.20 5.83 -13.71
CA SER A 35 -14.37 6.29 -14.45
C SER A 35 -13.98 7.01 -15.74
N PRO A 36 -14.49 6.58 -16.94
CA PRO A 36 -14.32 7.31 -18.20
C PRO A 36 -14.83 8.76 -18.11
N GLN A 37 -15.90 8.94 -17.34
CA GLN A 37 -16.51 10.25 -17.12
C GLN A 37 -15.55 11.19 -16.38
N SER A 38 -14.82 10.68 -15.37
CA SER A 38 -13.82 11.48 -14.65
C SER A 38 -12.71 11.99 -15.57
N ILE A 39 -12.25 11.15 -16.53
CA ILE A 39 -11.27 11.58 -17.53
C ILE A 39 -11.82 12.69 -18.42
N ALA A 40 -13.08 12.57 -18.85
CA ALA A 40 -13.74 13.58 -19.68
C ALA A 40 -13.95 14.89 -18.91
N ASP A 41 -14.33 14.80 -17.63
CA ASP A 41 -14.53 15.97 -16.76
C ASP A 41 -13.20 16.73 -16.54
N VAL A 42 -12.12 15.98 -16.23
CA VAL A 42 -10.77 16.57 -16.08
C VAL A 42 -10.33 17.26 -17.36
N ARG A 43 -10.48 16.61 -18.53
CA ARG A 43 -10.12 17.22 -19.82
C ARG A 43 -10.92 18.49 -20.08
N ARG A 44 -12.22 18.46 -19.81
CA ARG A 44 -13.11 19.62 -20.00
C ARG A 44 -12.64 20.80 -19.14
N GLU A 45 -12.31 20.57 -17.86
CA GLU A 45 -11.85 21.64 -16.97
C GLU A 45 -10.48 22.18 -17.40
N VAL A 46 -9.54 21.30 -17.73
CA VAL A 46 -8.21 21.72 -18.20
C VAL A 46 -8.28 22.48 -19.53
N ASP A 47 -9.17 22.07 -20.45
CA ASP A 47 -9.36 22.72 -21.77
C ASP A 47 -10.06 24.07 -21.68
N ARG A 48 -10.79 24.36 -20.60
CA ARG A 48 -11.34 25.72 -20.34
C ARG A 48 -10.23 26.77 -20.27
N GLY A 49 -9.03 26.36 -19.80
CA GLY A 49 -7.83 27.21 -19.87
C GLY A 49 -7.77 28.37 -18.88
N ASP A 50 -8.63 28.38 -17.85
CA ASP A 50 -8.78 29.48 -16.89
C ASP A 50 -7.90 29.31 -15.64
N TYR A 51 -7.00 28.35 -15.66
CA TYR A 51 -6.12 28.02 -14.53
C TYR A 51 -4.68 28.45 -14.76
N ASP A 52 -4.01 28.89 -13.69
CA ASP A 52 -2.58 29.22 -13.68
C ASP A 52 -1.73 28.02 -13.31
N THR A 53 -2.29 27.06 -12.56
CA THR A 53 -1.60 25.89 -12.01
C THR A 53 -2.57 24.74 -11.87
N ILE A 54 -2.03 23.51 -11.98
CA ILE A 54 -2.76 22.28 -11.72
C ILE A 54 -2.13 21.60 -10.49
N ALA A 55 -2.94 21.17 -9.56
CA ALA A 55 -2.53 20.34 -8.43
C ALA A 55 -3.15 18.94 -8.55
N VAL A 56 -2.38 17.90 -8.29
CA VAL A 56 -2.81 16.50 -8.46
C VAL A 56 -2.55 15.69 -7.20
N GLU A 57 -3.45 14.76 -6.89
CA GLU A 57 -3.32 13.78 -5.78
C GLU A 57 -2.24 12.74 -6.08
N LEU A 58 -1.02 13.20 -6.25
CA LEU A 58 0.16 12.37 -6.43
C LEU A 58 1.27 12.80 -5.48
N CYS A 59 1.98 11.83 -4.93
CA CYS A 59 3.30 12.06 -4.33
C CYS A 59 4.39 11.98 -5.41
N ASP A 60 5.60 12.43 -5.09
CA ASP A 60 6.73 12.45 -6.04
C ASP A 60 7.00 11.08 -6.66
N SER A 61 6.98 10.01 -5.86
CA SER A 61 7.24 8.66 -6.34
C SER A 61 6.16 8.14 -7.29
N ARG A 62 4.87 8.44 -7.01
CA ARG A 62 3.77 8.08 -7.91
C ARG A 62 3.79 8.90 -9.20
N TYR A 63 4.10 10.18 -9.09
CA TYR A 63 4.25 11.05 -10.25
C TYR A 63 5.38 10.54 -11.17
N GLN A 64 6.56 10.24 -10.62
CA GLN A 64 7.67 9.68 -11.40
C GLN A 64 7.28 8.34 -12.06
N ASN A 65 6.61 7.44 -11.36
CA ASN A 65 6.15 6.17 -11.92
C ASN A 65 5.08 6.34 -13.02
N LEU A 66 4.31 7.42 -12.98
CA LEU A 66 3.34 7.75 -14.03
C LEU A 66 4.05 8.32 -15.26
N MET A 67 5.06 9.16 -15.05
CA MET A 67 5.83 9.81 -16.11
C MET A 67 6.90 8.90 -16.72
N ASP A 68 7.45 7.97 -15.94
CA ASP A 68 8.45 6.99 -16.35
C ASP A 68 8.04 5.58 -15.89
N PRO A 69 7.23 4.87 -16.67
CA PRO A 69 6.85 3.49 -16.37
C PRO A 69 8.03 2.53 -16.29
N GLN A 70 9.20 2.89 -16.86
CA GLN A 70 10.41 2.06 -16.84
C GLN A 70 11.17 2.15 -15.51
N ALA A 71 10.85 3.11 -14.65
CA ALA A 71 11.47 3.24 -13.33
C ALA A 71 11.31 1.96 -12.46
N VAL A 72 10.26 1.19 -12.69
CA VAL A 72 10.04 -0.13 -12.03
C VAL A 72 11.12 -1.14 -12.42
N GLU A 73 11.72 -1.01 -13.60
CA GLU A 73 12.77 -1.92 -14.11
C GLU A 73 14.09 -1.79 -13.34
N GLN A 74 14.29 -0.65 -12.68
CA GLN A 74 15.52 -0.32 -11.93
C GLN A 74 15.43 -0.74 -10.45
N MET A 75 14.34 -1.40 -10.04
CA MET A 75 14.16 -1.84 -8.65
C MET A 75 15.16 -2.93 -8.28
N ASP A 76 15.99 -2.65 -7.27
CA ASP A 76 16.84 -3.67 -6.66
C ASP A 76 16.04 -4.49 -5.64
N LEU A 77 15.61 -5.68 -6.06
CA LEU A 77 14.82 -6.59 -5.23
C LEU A 77 15.61 -7.07 -4.00
N PHE A 78 16.92 -7.21 -4.12
CA PHE A 78 17.77 -7.61 -2.99
C PHE A 78 17.82 -6.50 -1.92
N GLU A 79 17.94 -5.24 -2.35
CA GLU A 79 17.89 -4.11 -1.43
C GLU A 79 16.53 -3.98 -0.76
N ILE A 80 15.42 -4.19 -1.48
CA ILE A 80 14.06 -4.19 -0.93
C ILE A 80 13.94 -5.23 0.20
N LEU A 81 14.42 -6.45 -0.04
CA LEU A 81 14.41 -7.52 0.95
C LEU A 81 15.28 -7.18 2.16
N ARG A 82 16.51 -6.72 1.93
CA ARG A 82 17.49 -6.37 2.98
C ARG A 82 17.03 -5.18 3.84
N SER A 83 16.42 -4.18 3.24
CA SER A 83 15.91 -3.00 3.96
C SER A 83 14.63 -3.26 4.76
N GLY A 84 14.07 -4.49 4.70
CA GLY A 84 12.81 -4.86 5.37
C GLY A 84 11.57 -4.22 4.74
N LYS A 85 11.68 -3.72 3.53
CA LYS A 85 10.57 -3.07 2.79
C LYS A 85 9.68 -4.08 2.04
N ALA A 86 10.03 -5.37 2.03
CA ALA A 86 9.31 -6.40 1.27
C ALA A 86 7.80 -6.44 1.57
N GLY A 87 7.42 -6.40 2.85
CA GLY A 87 6.00 -6.38 3.24
C GLY A 87 5.24 -5.16 2.70
N MET A 88 5.88 -4.00 2.65
CA MET A 88 5.30 -2.77 2.09
C MET A 88 5.17 -2.87 0.56
N VAL A 89 6.16 -3.44 -0.11
CA VAL A 89 6.12 -3.68 -1.56
C VAL A 89 5.01 -4.67 -1.91
N ILE A 90 4.88 -5.78 -1.16
CA ILE A 90 3.78 -6.73 -1.33
C ILE A 90 2.41 -6.05 -1.16
N ALA A 91 2.23 -5.25 -0.11
CA ALA A 91 0.99 -4.52 0.11
C ALA A 91 0.69 -3.51 -1.01
N SER A 92 1.70 -2.79 -1.49
CA SER A 92 1.55 -1.86 -2.62
C SER A 92 1.21 -2.56 -3.92
N LEU A 93 1.82 -3.71 -4.20
CA LEU A 93 1.50 -4.54 -5.37
C LEU A 93 0.09 -5.11 -5.28
N ALA A 94 -0.33 -5.56 -4.10
CA ALA A 94 -1.67 -6.07 -3.87
C ALA A 94 -2.75 -5.00 -4.11
N LEU A 95 -2.52 -3.79 -3.58
CA LEU A 95 -3.41 -2.65 -3.80
C LEU A 95 -3.43 -2.24 -5.29
N GLY A 96 -2.25 -2.18 -5.93
CA GLY A 96 -2.14 -1.90 -7.36
C GLY A 96 -2.83 -2.96 -8.22
N ALA A 97 -2.74 -4.24 -7.85
CA ALA A 97 -3.44 -5.34 -8.52
C ALA A 97 -4.97 -5.21 -8.40
N TYR A 98 -5.47 -4.80 -7.24
CA TYR A 98 -6.89 -4.53 -7.05
C TYR A 98 -7.36 -3.37 -7.94
N GLN A 99 -6.63 -2.24 -7.94
CA GLN A 99 -6.91 -1.09 -8.81
C GLN A 99 -6.85 -1.46 -10.30
N GLN A 100 -5.88 -2.29 -10.70
CA GLN A 100 -5.76 -2.76 -12.09
C GLN A 100 -6.95 -3.61 -12.51
N ARG A 101 -7.43 -4.53 -11.65
CA ARG A 101 -8.63 -5.33 -11.95
C ARG A 101 -9.88 -4.48 -12.15
N LEU A 102 -10.08 -3.46 -11.30
CA LEU A 102 -11.18 -2.53 -11.48
C LEU A 102 -11.05 -1.78 -12.81
N ALA A 103 -9.86 -1.31 -13.13
CA ALA A 103 -9.58 -0.59 -14.35
C ALA A 103 -9.79 -1.45 -15.61
N ASP A 104 -9.37 -2.72 -15.56
CA ASP A 104 -9.56 -3.69 -16.66
C ASP A 104 -11.04 -3.98 -16.94
N GLN A 105 -11.91 -3.92 -15.90
CA GLN A 105 -13.37 -4.09 -16.09
C GLN A 105 -13.98 -2.96 -16.90
N PHE A 106 -13.38 -1.77 -16.90
CA PHE A 106 -13.87 -0.55 -17.57
C PHE A 106 -13.00 -0.12 -18.74
N ASP A 107 -12.03 -0.93 -19.16
CA ASP A 107 -11.05 -0.61 -20.22
C ASP A 107 -10.34 0.75 -20.01
N ILE A 108 -9.98 1.02 -18.74
CA ILE A 108 -9.34 2.27 -18.31
C ILE A 108 -7.99 1.95 -17.68
N ARG A 109 -7.01 2.83 -17.87
CA ARG A 109 -5.75 2.77 -17.14
C ARG A 109 -5.88 3.47 -15.78
N PRO A 110 -5.45 2.85 -14.66
CA PRO A 110 -5.44 3.52 -13.37
C PRO A 110 -4.63 4.82 -13.43
N GLY A 111 -5.21 5.94 -12.98
CA GLY A 111 -4.56 7.25 -13.00
C GLY A 111 -4.65 7.99 -14.34
N ALA A 112 -5.44 7.50 -15.30
CA ALA A 112 -5.62 8.18 -16.60
C ALA A 112 -6.21 9.58 -16.46
N GLU A 113 -7.03 9.83 -15.44
CA GLU A 113 -7.56 11.15 -15.10
C GLU A 113 -6.45 12.10 -14.63
N LEU A 114 -5.48 11.60 -13.85
CA LEU A 114 -4.33 12.38 -13.39
C LEU A 114 -3.35 12.63 -14.54
N GLU A 115 -3.14 11.64 -15.41
CA GLU A 115 -2.38 11.81 -16.65
C GLU A 115 -3.04 12.86 -17.56
N ALA A 116 -4.37 12.84 -17.68
CA ALA A 116 -5.12 13.84 -18.42
C ALA A 116 -4.98 15.25 -17.82
N ALA A 117 -4.94 15.36 -16.48
CA ALA A 117 -4.69 16.63 -15.80
C ALA A 117 -3.30 17.18 -16.10
N ILE A 118 -2.27 16.33 -16.07
CA ILE A 118 -0.85 16.71 -16.23
C ILE A 118 -0.55 17.10 -17.70
N HIS A 119 -1.09 16.34 -18.65
CA HIS A 119 -0.78 16.50 -20.08
C HIS A 119 -1.86 17.24 -20.86
N GLY A 120 -3.02 17.50 -20.23
CA GLY A 120 -4.13 18.22 -20.85
C GLY A 120 -3.87 19.72 -21.00
N GLY A 121 -4.72 20.33 -21.83
CA GLY A 121 -4.72 21.78 -22.06
C GLY A 121 -3.74 22.25 -23.13
N ARG A 122 -4.02 23.45 -23.66
CA ARG A 122 -3.23 24.09 -24.73
C ARG A 122 -1.92 24.69 -24.21
N ARG A 123 -1.77 24.85 -22.90
CA ARG A 123 -0.58 25.39 -22.23
C ARG A 123 -0.05 24.35 -21.24
N ARG A 124 1.28 24.20 -21.16
CA ARG A 124 1.90 23.47 -20.09
C ARG A 124 1.84 24.32 -18.82
N LEU A 125 0.90 23.97 -17.92
CA LEU A 125 0.77 24.60 -16.62
C LEU A 125 1.75 23.96 -15.63
N PRO A 126 2.23 24.72 -14.62
CA PRO A 126 2.94 24.15 -13.49
C PRO A 126 2.07 23.07 -12.80
N VAL A 127 2.70 21.95 -12.43
CA VAL A 127 1.98 20.85 -11.77
C VAL A 127 2.50 20.72 -10.34
N TRP A 128 1.61 20.86 -9.36
CA TRP A 128 1.87 20.63 -7.96
C TRP A 128 1.47 19.21 -7.56
N ARG A 129 2.36 18.51 -6.93
CA ARG A 129 2.12 17.19 -6.34
C ARG A 129 1.80 17.41 -4.88
N ILE A 130 0.58 17.08 -4.49
CA ILE A 130 0.07 17.47 -3.17
C ILE A 130 -0.16 16.29 -2.23
N ASP A 131 -0.10 15.04 -2.71
CA ASP A 131 -0.35 13.88 -1.86
C ASP A 131 0.90 13.41 -1.10
N ARG A 132 0.67 12.79 0.04
CA ARG A 132 1.68 12.20 0.91
C ARG A 132 2.19 10.89 0.33
N ASP A 133 3.48 10.59 0.56
CA ASP A 133 4.07 9.30 0.19
C ASP A 133 3.27 8.11 0.74
N ILE A 134 2.93 7.18 -0.15
CA ILE A 134 2.10 6.02 0.20
C ILE A 134 2.76 5.14 1.28
N GLY A 135 4.08 5.04 1.28
CA GLY A 135 4.81 4.27 2.30
C GLY A 135 4.70 4.92 3.68
N THR A 136 4.66 6.25 3.75
CA THR A 136 4.41 7.00 4.98
C THR A 136 2.98 6.78 5.45
N THR A 137 2.01 6.89 4.55
CA THR A 137 0.59 6.64 4.84
C THR A 137 0.38 5.22 5.39
N LEU A 138 0.88 4.18 4.71
CA LEU A 138 0.77 2.80 5.17
C LEU A 138 1.45 2.55 6.53
N LYS A 139 2.60 3.20 6.79
CA LYS A 139 3.26 3.11 8.11
C LYS A 139 2.43 3.76 9.20
N ARG A 140 1.79 4.89 8.93
CA ARG A 140 0.91 5.57 9.89
C ARG A 140 -0.34 4.74 10.17
N VAL A 141 -1.00 4.20 9.14
CA VAL A 141 -2.11 3.24 9.27
C VAL A 141 -1.71 2.07 10.17
N TYR A 142 -0.61 1.38 9.82
CA TYR A 142 -0.12 0.23 10.58
C TYR A 142 0.17 0.56 12.05
N ARG A 143 0.60 1.77 12.37
CA ARG A 143 0.91 2.20 13.73
C ARG A 143 -0.32 2.67 14.50
N ASN A 144 -1.30 3.25 13.81
CA ASN A 144 -2.56 3.69 14.42
C ASN A 144 -3.45 2.50 14.82
N VAL A 145 -3.26 1.35 14.17
CA VAL A 145 -4.04 0.15 14.47
C VAL A 145 -3.39 -0.66 15.61
N PRO A 146 -4.15 -1.05 16.65
CA PRO A 146 -3.68 -1.92 17.72
C PRO A 146 -3.13 -3.23 17.18
N TRP A 147 -2.11 -3.79 17.85
CA TRP A 147 -1.41 -4.98 17.38
C TRP A 147 -2.32 -6.21 17.20
N TRP A 148 -3.39 -6.35 18.02
CA TRP A 148 -4.37 -7.44 17.91
C TRP A 148 -5.33 -7.31 16.73
N GLN A 149 -5.50 -6.12 16.15
CA GLN A 149 -6.32 -5.89 14.96
C GLN A 149 -5.50 -5.97 13.66
N ARG A 150 -4.18 -5.93 13.74
CA ARG A 150 -3.31 -5.98 12.54
C ARG A 150 -3.49 -7.24 11.70
N PRO A 151 -3.66 -8.45 12.28
CA PRO A 151 -3.93 -9.64 11.48
C PRO A 151 -5.20 -9.52 10.64
N SER A 152 -6.27 -8.89 11.17
CA SER A 152 -7.53 -8.71 10.43
C SER A 152 -7.39 -7.78 9.21
N LEU A 153 -6.47 -6.80 9.25
CA LEU A 153 -6.15 -5.97 8.09
C LEU A 153 -5.55 -6.80 6.95
N PHE A 154 -4.63 -7.70 7.28
CA PHE A 154 -4.02 -8.59 6.29
C PHE A 154 -5.03 -9.60 5.75
N THR A 155 -5.87 -10.19 6.59
CA THR A 155 -6.90 -11.13 6.13
C THR A 155 -7.96 -10.43 5.29
N GLY A 156 -8.36 -9.21 5.64
CA GLY A 156 -9.25 -8.38 4.83
C GLY A 156 -8.65 -8.04 3.46
N LEU A 157 -7.38 -7.61 3.42
CA LEU A 157 -6.67 -7.35 2.17
C LEU A 157 -6.53 -8.60 1.29
N ILE A 158 -6.17 -9.73 1.89
CA ILE A 158 -6.09 -11.01 1.17
C ILE A 158 -7.48 -11.45 0.70
N GLY A 159 -8.51 -11.29 1.53
CA GLY A 159 -9.90 -11.57 1.17
C GLY A 159 -10.35 -10.77 -0.04
N SER A 160 -10.10 -9.46 -0.07
CA SER A 160 -10.42 -8.59 -1.22
C SER A 160 -9.65 -8.96 -2.49
N LEU A 161 -8.41 -9.44 -2.35
CA LEU A 161 -7.62 -9.95 -3.49
C LEU A 161 -8.16 -11.27 -4.05
N LEU A 162 -8.76 -12.10 -3.21
CA LEU A 162 -9.35 -13.39 -3.60
C LEU A 162 -10.82 -13.27 -4.01
N SER A 163 -11.51 -12.22 -3.57
CA SER A 163 -12.89 -11.91 -3.97
C SER A 163 -12.94 -11.64 -5.47
N ARG A 164 -13.91 -12.25 -6.14
CA ARG A 164 -14.20 -12.08 -7.57
C ARG A 164 -15.46 -11.25 -7.78
N ASP A 165 -15.87 -10.51 -6.77
CA ASP A 165 -17.06 -9.69 -6.88
C ASP A 165 -16.85 -8.66 -7.98
N GLN A 166 -17.72 -8.68 -8.99
CA GLN A 166 -17.73 -7.69 -10.05
C GLN A 166 -18.45 -6.46 -9.50
N VAL A 167 -17.74 -5.35 -9.45
CA VAL A 167 -18.33 -4.05 -9.14
C VAL A 167 -19.04 -3.57 -10.39
N SER A 168 -20.33 -3.25 -10.31
CA SER A 168 -21.07 -2.78 -11.48
C SER A 168 -20.66 -1.34 -11.84
N ALA A 169 -20.82 -0.96 -13.13
CA ALA A 169 -20.59 0.41 -13.55
C ALA A 169 -21.51 1.41 -12.81
N ASP A 170 -22.75 0.96 -12.51
CA ASP A 170 -23.72 1.73 -11.74
C ASP A 170 -23.27 1.94 -10.29
N ASP A 171 -22.58 0.96 -9.68
CA ASP A 171 -22.04 1.10 -8.33
C ASP A 171 -20.90 2.11 -8.28
N ILE A 172 -20.05 2.16 -9.32
CA ILE A 172 -18.98 3.18 -9.44
C ILE A 172 -19.56 4.57 -9.72
N GLU A 173 -20.57 4.66 -10.57
CA GLU A 173 -21.23 5.94 -10.84
C GLU A 173 -22.02 6.43 -9.62
N ARG A 174 -22.63 5.54 -8.85
CA ARG A 174 -23.24 5.85 -7.54
C ARG A 174 -22.18 6.26 -6.50
N LEU A 175 -21.00 5.65 -6.52
CA LEU A 175 -19.86 6.07 -5.68
C LEU A 175 -19.38 7.48 -6.04
N LYS A 176 -19.64 7.98 -7.25
CA LYS A 176 -19.38 9.34 -7.69
C LYS A 176 -20.43 10.35 -7.20
N GLN A 177 -21.67 9.91 -6.95
CA GLN A 177 -22.70 10.74 -6.36
C GLN A 177 -22.40 10.96 -4.88
N GLY A 178 -21.94 12.17 -4.51
CA GLY A 178 -21.30 12.54 -3.26
C GLY A 178 -21.95 12.04 -1.96
N ASP A 179 -23.27 11.87 -1.90
CA ASP A 179 -23.98 11.38 -0.72
C ASP A 179 -23.67 9.92 -0.37
N MET A 180 -23.34 9.10 -1.36
CA MET A 180 -23.08 7.67 -1.14
C MET A 180 -21.62 7.39 -0.79
N LEU A 181 -20.67 8.19 -1.32
CA LEU A 181 -19.27 8.16 -0.88
C LEU A 181 -19.15 8.59 0.56
N GLU A 182 -19.81 9.68 0.94
CA GLU A 182 -19.80 10.18 2.31
C GLU A 182 -20.45 9.18 3.27
N SER A 183 -21.56 8.51 2.87
CA SER A 183 -22.20 7.46 3.66
C SER A 183 -21.35 6.18 3.73
N THR A 184 -20.75 5.74 2.63
CA THR A 184 -19.88 4.53 2.60
C THR A 184 -18.60 4.76 3.37
N PHE A 185 -17.98 5.94 3.26
CA PHE A 185 -16.81 6.30 4.07
C PHE A 185 -17.17 6.57 5.52
N SER A 186 -18.34 7.12 5.81
CA SER A 186 -18.86 7.28 7.18
C SER A 186 -19.12 5.92 7.82
N GLU A 187 -19.69 4.97 7.08
CA GLU A 187 -19.94 3.61 7.54
C GLU A 187 -18.63 2.83 7.73
N PHE A 188 -17.67 2.97 6.81
CA PHE A 188 -16.32 2.45 6.96
C PHE A 188 -15.56 3.14 8.11
N ALA A 189 -15.71 4.44 8.30
CA ALA A 189 -15.17 5.22 9.39
C ALA A 189 -15.79 4.84 10.74
N ALA A 190 -17.11 4.64 10.80
CA ALA A 190 -17.80 4.15 11.98
C ALA A 190 -17.32 2.75 12.39
N GLY A 191 -16.97 1.90 11.41
CA GLY A 191 -16.37 0.57 11.63
C GLY A 191 -14.87 0.63 12.00
N SER A 192 -14.14 1.68 11.62
CA SER A 192 -12.67 1.71 11.73
C SER A 192 -12.08 3.13 11.70
N ALA A 193 -12.49 4.01 12.59
CA ALA A 193 -11.98 5.40 12.69
C ALA A 193 -10.44 5.48 12.67
N ARG A 194 -9.77 4.48 13.26
CA ARG A 194 -8.29 4.39 13.27
C ARG A 194 -7.65 4.13 11.91
N LEU A 195 -8.40 3.59 10.97
CA LEU A 195 -7.97 3.43 9.57
C LEU A 195 -8.31 4.67 8.76
N PHE A 196 -9.49 5.22 8.97
CA PHE A 196 -10.00 6.38 8.27
C PHE A 196 -9.09 7.61 8.47
N GLU A 197 -8.69 7.87 9.72
CA GLU A 197 -7.87 9.03 10.06
C GLU A 197 -6.58 9.11 9.21
N PRO A 198 -5.66 8.12 9.20
CA PRO A 198 -4.44 8.24 8.40
C PRO A 198 -4.63 8.03 6.90
N LEU A 199 -5.70 7.35 6.45
CA LEU A 199 -5.96 7.11 5.03
C LEU A 199 -6.65 8.26 4.34
N ILE A 200 -7.51 8.99 5.05
CA ILE A 200 -8.32 10.06 4.48
C ILE A 200 -8.04 11.39 5.19
N SER A 201 -8.47 11.58 6.45
CA SER A 201 -8.45 12.89 7.11
C SER A 201 -7.05 13.51 7.23
N GLU A 202 -6.02 12.71 7.56
CA GLU A 202 -4.64 13.22 7.58
C GLU A 202 -4.14 13.59 6.19
N ARG A 203 -4.57 12.87 5.13
CA ARG A 203 -4.20 13.19 3.76
C ARG A 203 -4.88 14.45 3.29
N ASP A 204 -6.16 14.67 3.63
CA ASP A 204 -6.87 15.92 3.33
C ASP A 204 -6.13 17.13 3.92
N ARG A 205 -5.77 17.04 5.20
CA ARG A 205 -4.98 18.10 5.86
C ARG A 205 -3.58 18.25 5.26
N TYR A 206 -2.93 17.16 4.88
CA TYR A 206 -1.62 17.19 4.21
C TYR A 206 -1.70 17.86 2.85
N MET A 207 -2.70 17.51 2.04
CA MET A 207 -2.92 18.11 0.73
C MET A 207 -3.24 19.61 0.84
N ALA A 208 -4.09 20.00 1.80
CA ALA A 208 -4.35 21.41 2.10
C ALA A 208 -3.07 22.16 2.49
N ALA A 209 -2.27 21.56 3.40
CA ALA A 209 -1.00 22.15 3.82
C ALA A 209 0.00 22.28 2.67
N GLN A 210 0.06 21.31 1.76
CA GLN A 210 0.90 21.37 0.55
C GLN A 210 0.43 22.46 -0.41
N LEU A 211 -0.87 22.60 -0.65
CA LEU A 211 -1.43 23.67 -1.47
C LEU A 211 -1.05 25.04 -0.92
N LEU A 212 -1.24 25.26 0.37
CA LEU A 212 -0.91 26.52 1.03
C LEU A 212 0.60 26.79 1.04
N THR A 213 1.44 25.77 1.27
CA THR A 213 2.90 25.89 1.21
C THR A 213 3.36 26.25 -0.20
N ASN A 214 2.78 25.64 -1.23
CA ASN A 214 3.12 25.93 -2.62
C ASN A 214 2.73 27.35 -3.02
N ILE A 215 1.59 27.88 -2.54
CA ILE A 215 1.23 29.31 -2.73
C ILE A 215 2.27 30.23 -2.09
N GLN A 216 2.68 29.94 -0.86
CA GLN A 216 3.66 30.74 -0.14
C GLN A 216 5.05 30.72 -0.78
N ALA A 217 5.41 29.60 -1.43
CA ALA A 217 6.68 29.41 -2.10
C ALA A 217 6.71 29.90 -3.56
N ALA A 218 5.55 30.19 -4.15
CA ALA A 218 5.44 30.60 -5.54
C ALA A 218 5.98 32.03 -5.74
N GLU A 219 6.84 32.24 -6.74
CA GLU A 219 7.35 33.57 -7.12
C GLU A 219 6.22 34.53 -7.49
N THR A 220 5.19 34.02 -8.12
CA THR A 220 3.95 34.73 -8.45
C THR A 220 2.78 33.90 -7.92
N THR A 221 2.00 34.45 -7.00
CA THR A 221 0.83 33.78 -6.44
C THR A 221 -0.19 33.50 -7.54
N PRO A 222 -0.53 32.21 -7.81
CA PRO A 222 -1.52 31.89 -8.82
C PRO A 222 -2.89 32.39 -8.38
N ARG A 223 -3.67 32.90 -9.32
CA ARG A 223 -5.04 33.37 -9.07
C ARG A 223 -6.04 32.21 -9.08
N SER A 224 -5.78 31.21 -9.91
CA SER A 224 -6.67 30.07 -10.12
C SER A 224 -5.89 28.77 -10.19
N VAL A 225 -6.24 27.81 -9.33
CA VAL A 225 -5.62 26.49 -9.24
C VAL A 225 -6.68 25.42 -9.42
N LEU A 226 -6.51 24.55 -10.42
CA LEU A 226 -7.31 23.34 -10.56
C LEU A 226 -6.69 22.23 -9.69
N VAL A 227 -7.48 21.68 -8.77
CA VAL A 227 -7.06 20.62 -7.87
C VAL A 227 -7.82 19.34 -8.23
N VAL A 228 -7.13 18.33 -8.75
CA VAL A 228 -7.71 17.06 -9.16
C VAL A 228 -7.42 16.01 -8.09
N VAL A 229 -8.48 15.57 -7.41
CA VAL A 229 -8.40 14.62 -6.28
C VAL A 229 -9.50 13.57 -6.37
N GLY A 230 -9.35 12.45 -5.67
CA GLY A 230 -10.42 11.48 -5.50
C GLY A 230 -11.63 12.12 -4.81
N ALA A 231 -12.84 11.77 -5.25
CA ALA A 231 -14.10 12.36 -4.75
C ALA A 231 -14.23 12.25 -3.21
N GLY A 232 -13.69 11.18 -2.61
CA GLY A 232 -13.68 10.99 -1.15
C GLY A 232 -12.83 12.00 -0.36
N HIS A 233 -12.01 12.81 -1.04
CA HIS A 233 -11.17 13.85 -0.44
C HIS A 233 -11.78 15.26 -0.53
N LEU A 234 -12.85 15.45 -1.32
CA LEU A 234 -13.39 16.77 -1.62
C LEU A 234 -13.85 17.53 -0.37
N SER A 235 -14.70 16.92 0.45
CA SER A 235 -15.25 17.58 1.65
C SER A 235 -14.18 17.86 2.69
N GLY A 236 -13.29 16.91 2.94
CA GLY A 236 -12.21 17.09 3.91
C GLY A 236 -11.18 18.12 3.47
N LEU A 237 -10.84 18.16 2.18
CA LEU A 237 -9.93 19.15 1.61
C LEU A 237 -10.53 20.56 1.61
N GLU A 238 -11.81 20.69 1.20
CA GLU A 238 -12.56 21.94 1.26
C GLU A 238 -12.60 22.51 2.68
N GLN A 239 -12.93 21.66 3.66
CA GLN A 239 -12.97 22.05 5.04
C GLN A 239 -11.58 22.48 5.54
N ALA A 240 -10.52 21.69 5.28
CA ALA A 240 -9.17 22.00 5.72
C ALA A 240 -8.63 23.32 5.13
N LEU A 241 -8.98 23.64 3.88
CA LEU A 241 -8.64 24.92 3.23
C LEU A 241 -9.44 26.08 3.83
N SER A 242 -10.72 25.87 4.12
CA SER A 242 -11.63 26.90 4.69
C SER A 242 -11.29 27.22 6.15
N ASP A 243 -10.97 26.20 6.94
CA ASP A 243 -10.54 26.37 8.34
C ASP A 243 -9.18 27.06 8.45
N GLY A 244 -8.36 26.96 7.40
CA GLY A 244 -7.01 27.47 7.35
C GLY A 244 -6.03 26.61 8.15
N ILE A 245 -4.73 26.82 7.89
CA ILE A 245 -3.63 26.15 8.60
C ILE A 245 -2.58 27.23 8.95
N ASP A 246 -2.33 27.46 10.23
CA ASP A 246 -1.45 28.52 10.71
C ASP A 246 -0.02 28.40 10.19
N ASP A 247 0.57 27.20 10.26
CA ASP A 247 1.89 26.87 9.70
C ASP A 247 1.76 25.63 8.78
N PRO A 248 1.47 25.84 7.48
CA PRO A 248 1.31 24.73 6.54
C PRO A 248 2.56 23.86 6.41
N ALA A 249 3.75 24.48 6.45
CA ALA A 249 5.00 23.73 6.35
C ALA A 249 5.26 22.86 7.59
N ALA A 250 4.96 23.35 8.79
CA ALA A 250 5.06 22.55 10.01
C ALA A 250 4.03 21.41 10.02
N GLU A 251 2.81 21.67 9.57
CA GLU A 251 1.75 20.65 9.50
C GLU A 251 2.13 19.54 8.50
N SER A 252 2.65 19.88 7.32
CA SER A 252 3.16 18.90 6.36
C SER A 252 4.25 18.04 6.98
N ARG A 253 5.26 18.64 7.62
CA ARG A 253 6.34 17.92 8.32
C ARG A 253 5.80 17.01 9.42
N ARG A 254 4.80 17.47 10.20
CA ARG A 254 4.15 16.68 11.25
C ARG A 254 3.47 15.43 10.68
N LEU A 255 2.78 15.57 9.56
CA LEU A 255 2.05 14.48 8.90
C LEU A 255 2.96 13.54 8.12
N GLU A 256 4.16 13.95 7.74
CA GLU A 256 5.22 13.08 7.19
C GLU A 256 5.90 12.24 8.28
N GLN A 257 5.97 12.75 9.49
CA GLN A 257 6.59 12.02 10.59
C GLN A 257 5.78 10.79 10.93
N VAL A 258 6.46 9.65 10.93
CA VAL A 258 5.84 8.40 11.33
C VAL A 258 5.97 8.25 12.85
N PRO A 259 4.87 8.04 13.62
CA PRO A 259 4.92 7.88 15.06
C PRO A 259 6.01 6.90 15.52
N PRO A 260 6.69 7.11 16.66
CA PRO A 260 7.80 6.27 17.10
C PRO A 260 7.36 4.82 17.29
N ARG A 261 8.26 3.87 16.99
CA ARG A 261 8.00 2.45 17.22
C ARG A 261 8.03 2.15 18.72
N SER A 262 7.05 1.39 19.21
CA SER A 262 7.21 0.68 20.49
C SER A 262 8.47 -0.18 20.45
N ARG A 263 9.22 -0.24 21.55
CA ARG A 263 10.43 -1.07 21.67
C ARG A 263 10.11 -2.55 21.86
N TRP A 264 8.90 -2.87 22.34
CA TRP A 264 8.46 -4.24 22.62
C TRP A 264 8.60 -5.20 21.42
N PRO A 265 8.23 -4.84 20.17
CA PRO A 265 8.42 -5.73 19.02
C PRO A 265 9.87 -6.06 18.71
N LYS A 266 10.83 -5.29 19.25
CA LYS A 266 12.26 -5.60 19.12
C LYS A 266 12.76 -6.52 20.23
N VAL A 267 12.17 -6.44 21.42
CA VAL A 267 12.56 -7.22 22.59
C VAL A 267 11.90 -8.60 22.58
N LEU A 268 10.64 -8.71 22.18
CA LEU A 268 9.87 -9.94 22.19
C LEU A 268 10.56 -11.13 21.48
N PRO A 269 11.15 -10.98 20.27
CA PRO A 269 11.86 -12.08 19.62
C PRO A 269 13.05 -12.58 20.46
N TRP A 270 13.79 -11.68 21.12
CA TRP A 270 14.90 -12.06 21.99
C TRP A 270 14.43 -12.81 23.25
N VAL A 271 13.28 -12.45 23.81
CA VAL A 271 12.65 -13.19 24.92
C VAL A 271 12.30 -14.61 24.46
N VAL A 272 11.70 -14.77 23.28
CA VAL A 272 11.39 -16.10 22.72
C VAL A 272 12.67 -16.93 22.54
N VAL A 273 13.73 -16.36 21.98
CA VAL A 273 15.02 -17.04 21.84
C VAL A 273 15.59 -17.46 23.22
N ALA A 274 15.53 -16.54 24.19
CA ALA A 274 16.00 -16.87 25.55
C ALA A 274 15.22 -18.02 26.17
N ILE A 275 13.91 -18.09 26.02
CA ILE A 275 13.05 -19.19 26.49
C ILE A 275 13.47 -20.51 25.84
N ILE A 276 13.68 -20.52 24.51
CA ILE A 276 14.07 -21.74 23.78
C ILE A 276 15.46 -22.25 24.22
N LEU A 277 16.43 -21.33 24.31
CA LEU A 277 17.80 -21.70 24.76
C LEU A 277 17.80 -22.19 26.21
N THR A 278 16.97 -21.58 27.07
CA THR A 278 16.78 -22.07 28.44
C THR A 278 16.17 -23.48 28.45
N GLY A 279 15.20 -23.75 27.58
CA GLY A 279 14.60 -25.05 27.40
C GLY A 279 15.65 -26.10 27.00
N PHE A 280 16.54 -25.79 26.05
CA PHE A 280 17.66 -26.69 25.70
C PHE A 280 18.60 -26.91 26.87
N ALA A 281 18.99 -25.85 27.59
CA ALA A 281 19.88 -25.98 28.77
C ALA A 281 19.27 -26.88 29.84
N ILE A 282 17.98 -26.75 30.16
CA ILE A 282 17.27 -27.62 31.10
C ILE A 282 17.23 -29.07 30.57
N GLY A 283 16.91 -29.26 29.27
CA GLY A 283 16.89 -30.58 28.65
C GLY A 283 18.20 -31.30 28.75
N PHE A 284 19.32 -30.68 28.38
CA PHE A 284 20.67 -31.23 28.54
C PHE A 284 21.07 -31.40 30.01
N GLY A 285 20.61 -30.55 30.91
CA GLY A 285 20.82 -30.69 32.34
C GLY A 285 20.09 -31.89 32.96
N ARG A 286 18.96 -32.33 32.39
CA ARG A 286 18.25 -33.54 32.83
C ARG A 286 18.83 -34.81 32.23
N SER A 287 19.03 -34.83 30.91
CA SER A 287 19.73 -35.93 30.23
C SER A 287 20.20 -35.49 28.84
N SER A 288 21.30 -36.06 28.36
CA SER A 288 21.81 -35.84 27.01
C SER A 288 20.79 -36.28 25.94
N GLU A 289 20.04 -37.34 26.18
CA GLU A 289 19.03 -37.86 25.27
C GLU A 289 17.89 -36.87 25.09
N LEU A 290 17.35 -36.35 26.20
CA LEU A 290 16.32 -35.32 26.16
C LEU A 290 16.80 -34.05 25.46
N GLY A 291 18.02 -33.59 25.75
CA GLY A 291 18.63 -32.44 25.12
C GLY A 291 18.65 -32.56 23.57
N TRP A 292 19.16 -33.68 23.06
CA TRP A 292 19.20 -33.93 21.63
C TRP A 292 17.82 -34.13 21.00
N GLN A 293 16.86 -34.73 21.74
CA GLN A 293 15.47 -34.83 21.30
C GLN A 293 14.84 -33.45 21.11
N LEU A 294 15.00 -32.52 22.05
CA LEU A 294 14.50 -31.14 21.96
C LEU A 294 15.11 -30.39 20.77
N VAL A 295 16.43 -30.56 20.55
CA VAL A 295 17.09 -29.95 19.37
C VAL A 295 16.57 -30.56 18.07
N GLY A 296 16.37 -31.87 18.01
CA GLY A 296 15.78 -32.56 16.86
C GLY A 296 14.37 -32.06 16.54
N ASP A 297 13.52 -31.98 17.56
CA ASP A 297 12.15 -31.43 17.43
C ASP A 297 12.18 -29.97 16.92
N TRP A 298 13.08 -29.15 17.47
CA TRP A 298 13.27 -27.77 17.00
C TRP A 298 13.63 -27.69 15.52
N VAL A 299 14.64 -28.49 15.11
CA VAL A 299 15.10 -28.50 13.71
C VAL A 299 14.01 -28.99 12.76
N LEU A 300 13.35 -30.08 13.11
CA LEU A 300 12.33 -30.71 12.28
C LEU A 300 11.08 -29.81 12.13
N ILE A 301 10.57 -29.30 13.26
CA ILE A 301 9.33 -28.48 13.22
C ILE A 301 9.60 -27.15 12.51
N ASN A 302 10.64 -26.42 12.91
CA ASN A 302 10.94 -25.10 12.34
C ASN A 302 11.38 -25.22 10.88
N GLY A 303 12.29 -26.13 10.58
CA GLY A 303 12.78 -26.39 9.23
C GLY A 303 11.68 -26.84 8.29
N SER A 304 10.84 -27.81 8.69
CA SER A 304 9.75 -28.32 7.84
C SER A 304 8.71 -27.27 7.53
N LEU A 305 8.29 -26.46 8.50
CA LEU A 305 7.26 -25.42 8.27
C LEU A 305 7.79 -24.29 7.39
N CYS A 306 9.06 -23.90 7.56
CA CYS A 306 9.69 -22.92 6.68
C CYS A 306 9.83 -23.45 5.25
N ALA A 307 10.30 -24.69 5.09
CA ALA A 307 10.40 -25.37 3.80
C ALA A 307 9.02 -25.53 3.13
N LEU A 308 7.98 -25.87 3.88
CA LEU A 308 6.61 -25.94 3.40
C LEU A 308 6.15 -24.56 2.89
N GLY A 309 6.45 -23.48 3.61
CA GLY A 309 6.17 -22.13 3.16
C GLY A 309 6.82 -21.81 1.81
N ALA A 310 8.11 -22.11 1.67
CA ALA A 310 8.84 -21.94 0.42
C ALA A 310 8.28 -22.82 -0.72
N ALA A 311 7.86 -24.06 -0.43
CA ALA A 311 7.24 -24.97 -1.39
C ALA A 311 5.87 -24.48 -1.85
N LEU A 312 5.02 -23.97 -0.95
CA LEU A 312 3.73 -23.36 -1.28
C LEU A 312 3.87 -22.14 -2.20
N ALA A 313 4.96 -21.36 -2.03
CA ALA A 313 5.32 -20.28 -2.96
C ALA A 313 5.87 -20.78 -4.29
N ARG A 314 5.97 -22.10 -4.52
CA ARG A 314 6.64 -22.71 -5.68
C ARG A 314 8.10 -22.28 -5.83
N GLY A 315 8.79 -22.10 -4.70
CA GLY A 315 10.23 -21.83 -4.65
C GLY A 315 11.05 -22.94 -5.35
N HIS A 316 12.25 -22.58 -5.79
CA HIS A 316 13.17 -23.55 -6.37
C HIS A 316 13.50 -24.68 -5.35
N PRO A 317 13.76 -25.93 -5.75
CA PRO A 317 14.14 -27.00 -4.84
C PRO A 317 15.28 -26.62 -3.89
N PHE A 318 16.29 -25.90 -4.37
CA PHE A 318 17.35 -25.37 -3.50
C PHE A 318 16.84 -24.35 -2.47
N THR A 319 15.85 -23.57 -2.80
CA THR A 319 15.18 -22.65 -1.87
C THR A 319 14.45 -23.41 -0.77
N VAL A 320 13.74 -24.48 -1.13
CA VAL A 320 13.00 -25.31 -0.16
C VAL A 320 13.99 -25.99 0.80
N ILE A 321 15.04 -26.63 0.26
CA ILE A 321 16.09 -27.28 1.08
C ILE A 321 16.83 -26.25 1.93
N GLY A 322 17.25 -25.14 1.34
CA GLY A 322 17.93 -24.05 2.04
C GLY A 322 17.08 -23.42 3.14
N SER A 323 15.76 -23.32 2.93
CA SER A 323 14.81 -22.86 3.95
C SER A 323 14.72 -23.81 5.14
N PHE A 324 14.72 -25.13 4.88
CA PHE A 324 14.75 -26.14 5.94
C PHE A 324 15.99 -26.01 6.82
N VAL A 325 17.15 -25.88 6.20
CA VAL A 325 18.44 -25.79 6.91
C VAL A 325 18.62 -24.44 7.63
N ALA A 326 18.21 -23.36 6.97
CA ALA A 326 18.42 -22.01 7.50
C ALA A 326 17.46 -21.66 8.65
N ALA A 327 16.21 -22.12 8.60
CA ALA A 327 15.18 -21.70 9.54
C ALA A 327 15.53 -21.96 11.02
N PRO A 328 16.01 -23.15 11.44
CA PRO A 328 16.37 -23.41 12.83
C PRO A 328 17.43 -22.44 13.36
N LEU A 329 18.40 -22.07 12.53
CA LEU A 329 19.49 -21.16 12.87
C LEU A 329 19.04 -19.70 12.91
N THR A 330 18.32 -19.28 11.89
CA THR A 330 17.85 -17.88 11.78
C THR A 330 16.77 -17.56 12.81
N SER A 331 15.97 -18.54 13.24
CA SER A 331 14.98 -18.34 14.30
C SER A 331 15.60 -18.12 15.68
N LEU A 332 16.84 -18.55 15.89
CA LEU A 332 17.64 -18.25 17.09
C LEU A 332 18.39 -16.90 16.96
N ASN A 333 18.35 -16.27 15.81
CA ASN A 333 18.91 -14.94 15.60
C ASN A 333 17.86 -14.01 14.97
N PRO A 334 17.11 -13.24 15.77
CA PRO A 334 16.02 -12.39 15.26
C PRO A 334 16.50 -11.22 14.39
N THR A 335 17.79 -11.04 14.15
CA THR A 335 18.33 -10.04 13.23
C THR A 335 18.28 -10.49 11.77
N ILE A 336 18.22 -11.82 11.53
CA ILE A 336 18.20 -12.42 10.19
C ILE A 336 16.92 -13.24 10.05
N GLY A 337 16.00 -12.78 9.23
CA GLY A 337 14.76 -13.52 8.97
C GLY A 337 14.97 -14.72 8.04
N ALA A 338 14.39 -15.88 8.35
CA ALA A 338 14.43 -17.08 7.49
C ALA A 338 13.91 -16.78 6.08
N GLY A 339 12.86 -15.95 5.95
CA GLY A 339 12.33 -15.54 4.66
C GLY A 339 13.32 -14.73 3.81
N PHE A 340 14.18 -13.93 4.43
CA PHE A 340 15.26 -13.25 3.70
C PHE A 340 16.24 -14.24 3.09
N VAL A 341 16.69 -15.24 3.85
CA VAL A 341 17.59 -16.28 3.35
C VAL A 341 16.93 -17.07 2.23
N ALA A 342 15.66 -17.49 2.42
CA ALA A 342 14.89 -18.19 1.39
C ALA A 342 14.77 -17.37 0.10
N ALA A 343 14.42 -16.09 0.19
CA ALA A 343 14.31 -15.21 -0.95
C ALA A 343 15.66 -14.94 -1.64
N ALA A 344 16.74 -14.83 -0.87
CA ALA A 344 18.09 -14.70 -1.43
C ALA A 344 18.49 -15.94 -2.26
N ILE A 345 18.21 -17.14 -1.75
CA ILE A 345 18.45 -18.38 -2.47
C ILE A 345 17.59 -18.44 -3.74
N GLU A 346 16.32 -18.03 -3.66
CA GLU A 346 15.42 -17.99 -4.83
C GLU A 346 15.95 -17.03 -5.90
N LEU A 347 16.39 -15.82 -5.50
CA LEU A 347 17.00 -14.85 -6.42
C LEU A 347 18.27 -15.37 -7.10
N MET A 348 19.10 -16.11 -6.36
CA MET A 348 20.31 -16.73 -6.93
C MET A 348 19.97 -17.88 -7.89
N SER A 349 18.93 -18.66 -7.57
CA SER A 349 18.52 -19.84 -8.34
C SER A 349 17.69 -19.47 -9.59
N ARG A 350 16.87 -18.44 -9.50
CA ARG A 350 15.97 -17.99 -10.57
C ARG A 350 15.97 -16.47 -10.67
N ARG A 351 17.04 -15.90 -11.21
CA ARG A 351 17.19 -14.46 -11.38
C ARG A 351 16.02 -13.85 -12.14
N PRO A 352 15.36 -12.82 -11.60
CA PRO A 352 14.36 -12.06 -12.33
C PRO A 352 14.96 -11.42 -13.58
N ARG A 353 14.18 -11.33 -14.64
CA ARG A 353 14.53 -10.63 -15.87
C ARG A 353 13.86 -9.26 -15.88
N VAL A 354 14.34 -8.35 -16.72
CA VAL A 354 13.72 -7.03 -16.93
C VAL A 354 12.23 -7.17 -17.30
N GLU A 355 11.88 -8.17 -18.11
CA GLU A 355 10.51 -8.49 -18.48
C GLU A 355 9.62 -8.84 -17.29
N ASP A 356 10.17 -9.50 -16.24
CA ASP A 356 9.45 -9.84 -15.03
C ASP A 356 9.06 -8.56 -14.22
N PHE A 357 9.87 -7.50 -14.32
CA PHE A 357 9.55 -6.20 -13.70
C PHE A 357 8.54 -5.41 -14.53
N ARG A 358 8.67 -5.40 -15.87
CA ARG A 358 7.73 -4.71 -16.77
C ARG A 358 6.32 -5.26 -16.64
N GLY A 359 6.19 -6.58 -16.70
CA GLY A 359 4.89 -7.26 -16.59
C GLY A 359 4.42 -7.49 -15.15
N LEU A 360 5.09 -6.91 -14.13
CA LEU A 360 4.78 -7.19 -12.73
C LEU A 360 3.36 -6.76 -12.35
N ARG A 361 2.94 -5.56 -12.73
CA ARG A 361 1.61 -5.01 -12.41
C ARG A 361 0.48 -5.86 -13.01
N GLU A 362 0.61 -6.19 -14.29
CA GLU A 362 -0.36 -7.03 -15.00
C GLU A 362 -0.36 -8.46 -14.44
N ALA A 363 0.82 -9.01 -14.16
CA ALA A 363 0.93 -10.36 -13.61
C ALA A 363 0.25 -10.46 -12.24
N VAL A 364 0.44 -9.50 -11.32
CA VAL A 364 -0.13 -9.56 -9.97
C VAL A 364 -1.64 -9.24 -9.94
N ALA A 365 -2.19 -8.68 -11.01
CA ALA A 365 -3.64 -8.52 -11.17
C ALA A 365 -4.36 -9.87 -11.21
N ASP A 366 -3.75 -10.93 -11.79
CA ASP A 366 -4.24 -12.30 -11.65
C ASP A 366 -3.56 -13.00 -10.44
N TRP A 367 -4.37 -13.67 -9.58
CA TRP A 367 -3.82 -14.40 -8.43
C TRP A 367 -2.77 -15.46 -8.82
N ARG A 368 -2.91 -16.10 -10.00
CA ARG A 368 -1.93 -17.07 -10.53
C ARG A 368 -0.63 -16.40 -10.97
N GLY A 369 -0.68 -15.15 -11.35
CA GLY A 369 0.48 -14.36 -11.76
C GLY A 369 1.49 -14.17 -10.64
N TRP A 370 1.05 -14.14 -9.37
CA TRP A 370 1.93 -14.11 -8.20
C TRP A 370 2.91 -15.29 -8.16
N TRP A 371 2.50 -16.47 -8.65
CA TRP A 371 3.37 -17.65 -8.74
C TRP A 371 4.12 -17.77 -10.07
N ARG A 372 3.66 -17.09 -11.13
CA ARG A 372 4.27 -17.15 -12.46
C ARG A 372 5.38 -16.12 -12.64
N ASN A 373 5.15 -14.87 -12.21
CA ASN A 373 6.14 -13.82 -12.28
C ASN A 373 7.27 -14.07 -11.26
N ARG A 374 8.53 -13.97 -11.68
CA ARG A 374 9.69 -14.30 -10.83
C ARG A 374 9.86 -13.32 -9.68
N VAL A 375 9.60 -12.02 -9.90
CA VAL A 375 9.68 -10.99 -8.85
C VAL A 375 8.61 -11.24 -7.79
N ALA A 376 7.33 -11.37 -8.19
CA ALA A 376 6.23 -11.63 -7.29
C ALA A 376 6.41 -12.94 -6.52
N ARG A 377 6.87 -14.02 -7.20
CA ARG A 377 7.15 -15.30 -6.55
C ARG A 377 8.26 -15.19 -5.50
N THR A 378 9.32 -14.45 -5.76
CA THR A 378 10.37 -14.21 -4.75
C THR A 378 9.83 -13.53 -3.51
N LEU A 379 8.92 -12.56 -3.67
CA LEU A 379 8.22 -11.93 -2.56
C LEU A 379 7.29 -12.91 -1.82
N LEU A 380 6.61 -13.82 -2.53
CA LEU A 380 5.83 -14.89 -1.92
C LEU A 380 6.71 -15.87 -1.14
N VAL A 381 7.86 -16.26 -1.68
CA VAL A 381 8.86 -17.10 -0.97
C VAL A 381 9.29 -16.42 0.33
N PHE A 382 9.64 -15.13 0.26
CA PHE A 382 9.96 -14.36 1.46
C PHE A 382 8.83 -14.40 2.49
N LEU A 383 7.60 -14.11 2.07
CA LEU A 383 6.44 -14.04 2.95
C LEU A 383 6.11 -15.42 3.57
N PHE A 384 5.97 -16.45 2.75
CA PHE A 384 5.53 -17.77 3.21
C PHE A 384 6.61 -18.49 4.04
N ALA A 385 7.89 -18.34 3.68
CA ALA A 385 8.98 -18.85 4.48
C ALA A 385 9.07 -18.13 5.84
N THR A 386 8.84 -16.80 5.88
CA THR A 386 8.77 -16.04 7.13
C THR A 386 7.62 -16.52 8.02
N LEU A 387 6.42 -16.69 7.45
CA LEU A 387 5.26 -17.18 8.19
C LEU A 387 5.46 -18.63 8.67
N GLY A 388 6.02 -19.49 7.82
CA GLY A 388 6.34 -20.87 8.16
C GLY A 388 7.35 -20.95 9.29
N SER A 389 8.43 -20.17 9.23
CA SER A 389 9.45 -20.11 10.29
C SER A 389 8.89 -19.55 11.60
N ALA A 390 8.02 -18.52 11.55
CA ALA A 390 7.36 -17.99 12.73
C ALA A 390 6.45 -19.05 13.38
N ALA A 391 5.59 -19.70 12.58
CA ALA A 391 4.74 -20.79 13.07
C ALA A 391 5.59 -21.93 13.68
N GLY A 392 6.68 -22.30 13.00
CA GLY A 392 7.62 -23.31 13.46
C GLY A 392 8.25 -22.95 14.80
N THR A 393 8.67 -21.72 14.98
CA THR A 393 9.24 -21.22 16.23
C THR A 393 8.27 -21.33 17.40
N TYR A 394 7.01 -20.94 17.21
CA TYR A 394 6.01 -21.04 18.28
C TYR A 394 5.61 -22.49 18.57
N LEU A 395 5.38 -23.31 17.54
CA LEU A 395 4.99 -24.71 17.73
C LEU A 395 6.10 -25.52 18.38
N ALA A 396 7.36 -25.37 17.93
CA ALA A 396 8.51 -26.04 18.56
C ALA A 396 8.71 -25.53 19.98
N GLY A 397 8.57 -24.24 20.23
CA GLY A 397 8.65 -23.67 21.58
C GLY A 397 7.63 -24.27 22.55
N PHE A 398 6.36 -24.37 22.14
CA PHE A 398 5.31 -25.00 22.94
C PHE A 398 5.60 -26.48 23.19
N ARG A 399 6.12 -27.22 22.20
CA ARG A 399 6.50 -28.63 22.37
C ARG A 399 7.66 -28.81 23.34
N ILE A 400 8.69 -27.95 23.26
CA ILE A 400 9.82 -27.94 24.19
C ILE A 400 9.32 -27.73 25.63
N ILE A 401 8.46 -26.73 25.85
CA ILE A 401 7.90 -26.47 27.18
C ILE A 401 7.08 -27.67 27.66
N GLY A 402 6.25 -28.28 26.83
CA GLY A 402 5.43 -29.45 27.20
C GLY A 402 6.22 -30.70 27.50
N GLN A 403 7.48 -30.83 27.03
CA GLN A 403 8.37 -31.95 27.36
C GLN A 403 9.18 -31.71 28.65
N LEU A 404 9.25 -30.46 29.09
CA LEU A 404 9.98 -30.08 30.32
C LEU A 404 9.08 -29.99 31.55
N VAL A 405 7.77 -29.79 31.36
CA VAL A 405 6.77 -29.80 32.43
C VAL A 405 6.19 -31.19 32.59
#